data_58cccba836af6b3ccc440289130ccfc4
#
_entry.id   58cccba836af6b3ccc440289130ccfc4
#
_cell.length_a   1.000
_cell.length_b   1.000
_cell.length_c   1.000
_cell.angle_alpha   90.00
_cell.angle_beta   90.00
_cell.angle_gamma   90.00
#
_symmetry.space_group_name_H-M   'P 1'
#
loop_
_entity.id
_entity.type
_entity.pdbx_description
1 polymer ?
#
loop_
_entity_poly.entity_id
_entity_poly.type
_entity_poly.pdbx_seq_one_letter_code
_entity_poly.pdbx_strand_id
1 'polypeptide(L)'
;MMTIKKIVVPLDFSDLSRELLDYALSLAQCFGAGICLVHIIQVAQVAEMYGDIEAGGPAFAGPELMRQVRAAAQKQMEEYRRRVEAGKVEVEAEVLAGVHASEIVKYAEERNADLIIIGSHGRSGWQHFVLGSVAEKVARKSSIPVLIYKPKNPAR
;
A
#
# COMPACT_ATOMS: atom_id res chain seq x y z
N MET A 1 22.77 -1.40 -18.24
CA MET A 1 21.60 -0.50 -18.28
C MET A 1 20.58 -1.02 -17.29
N MET A 2 20.10 -0.20 -16.37
CA MET A 2 19.12 -0.61 -15.37
C MET A 2 17.73 -0.63 -16.03
N THR A 3 17.05 -1.76 -15.98
CA THR A 3 15.71 -1.93 -16.53
C THR A 3 14.73 -2.12 -15.39
N ILE A 4 13.67 -1.31 -15.34
CA ILE A 4 12.57 -1.50 -14.39
C ILE A 4 11.54 -2.40 -15.07
N LYS A 5 11.33 -3.59 -14.52
CA LYS A 5 10.35 -4.56 -15.02
C LYS A 5 9.22 -4.82 -14.06
N LYS A 6 9.42 -4.54 -12.78
CA LYS A 6 8.41 -4.81 -11.73
C LYS A 6 8.39 -3.69 -10.69
N ILE A 7 7.21 -3.09 -10.51
CA ILE A 7 6.96 -1.97 -9.62
C ILE A 7 6.00 -2.41 -8.52
N VAL A 8 6.40 -2.28 -7.26
CA VAL A 8 5.51 -2.50 -6.11
C VAL A 8 4.85 -1.18 -5.71
N VAL A 9 3.53 -1.21 -5.53
CA VAL A 9 2.72 -0.06 -5.15
C VAL A 9 1.88 -0.42 -3.91
N PRO A 10 2.31 -0.01 -2.72
CA PRO A 10 1.52 -0.15 -1.51
C PRO A 10 0.32 0.82 -1.53
N LEU A 11 -0.85 0.32 -1.17
CA LEU A 11 -2.10 1.08 -1.15
C LEU A 11 -2.71 1.06 0.25
N ASP A 12 -3.21 2.20 0.71
CA ASP A 12 -4.01 2.32 1.94
C ASP A 12 -5.47 2.66 1.66
N PHE A 13 -5.84 2.67 0.36
CA PHE A 13 -7.16 3.00 -0.16
C PHE A 13 -7.63 4.44 0.15
N SER A 14 -6.72 5.35 0.46
CA SER A 14 -6.98 6.79 0.54
C SER A 14 -7.13 7.41 -0.85
N ASP A 15 -7.57 8.67 -0.90
CA ASP A 15 -7.62 9.42 -2.17
C ASP A 15 -6.23 9.55 -2.80
N LEU A 16 -5.19 9.70 -1.99
CA LEU A 16 -3.80 9.69 -2.46
C LEU A 16 -3.41 8.38 -3.14
N SER A 17 -3.95 7.23 -2.69
CA SER A 17 -3.71 5.93 -3.32
C SER A 17 -4.17 5.89 -4.77
N ARG A 18 -5.24 6.62 -5.12
CA ARG A 18 -5.74 6.69 -6.50
C ARG A 18 -4.78 7.49 -7.39
N GLU A 19 -4.34 8.66 -6.93
CA GLU A 19 -3.38 9.49 -7.66
C GLU A 19 -2.02 8.78 -7.80
N LEU A 20 -1.58 8.12 -6.73
CA LEU A 20 -0.38 7.30 -6.71
C LEU A 20 -0.45 6.20 -7.77
N LEU A 21 -1.58 5.49 -7.86
CA LEU A 21 -1.76 4.44 -8.85
C LEU A 21 -1.71 4.97 -10.27
N ASP A 22 -2.34 6.11 -10.57
CA ASP A 22 -2.29 6.72 -11.89
C ASP A 22 -0.87 7.10 -12.30
N TYR A 23 -0.10 7.62 -11.35
CA TYR A 23 1.30 7.93 -11.57
C TYR A 23 2.14 6.66 -11.81
N ALA A 24 1.95 5.63 -10.97
CA ALA A 24 2.64 4.36 -11.11
C ALA A 24 2.29 3.66 -12.44
N LEU A 25 1.02 3.72 -12.86
CA LEU A 25 0.56 3.17 -14.14
C LEU A 25 1.25 3.87 -15.31
N SER A 26 1.37 5.19 -15.27
CA SER A 26 2.07 5.95 -16.31
C SER A 26 3.55 5.55 -16.40
N LEU A 27 4.23 5.35 -15.27
CA LEU A 27 5.61 4.88 -15.24
C LEU A 27 5.73 3.44 -15.74
N ALA A 28 4.84 2.55 -15.32
CA ALA A 28 4.83 1.16 -15.77
C ALA A 28 4.68 1.07 -17.29
N GLN A 29 3.79 1.86 -17.88
CA GLN A 29 3.63 1.95 -19.33
C GLN A 29 4.90 2.47 -20.03
N CYS A 30 5.57 3.48 -19.47
CA CYS A 30 6.81 4.02 -20.02
C CYS A 30 7.96 3.02 -20.01
N PHE A 31 8.04 2.19 -18.96
CA PHE A 31 9.12 1.20 -18.80
C PHE A 31 8.77 -0.17 -19.39
N GLY A 32 7.52 -0.43 -19.74
CA GLY A 32 7.05 -1.78 -20.06
C GLY A 32 7.10 -2.71 -18.85
N ALA A 33 6.81 -2.17 -17.67
CA ALA A 33 6.88 -2.88 -16.39
C ALA A 33 5.50 -3.39 -15.96
N GLY A 34 5.47 -4.48 -15.16
CA GLY A 34 4.30 -4.93 -14.42
C GLY A 34 4.18 -4.22 -13.08
N ILE A 35 2.97 -4.22 -12.52
CA ILE A 35 2.65 -3.64 -11.21
C ILE A 35 2.27 -4.74 -10.22
N CYS A 36 2.84 -4.68 -9.02
CA CYS A 36 2.43 -5.49 -7.87
C CYS A 36 1.78 -4.58 -6.83
N LEU A 37 0.47 -4.70 -6.67
CA LEU A 37 -0.30 -3.97 -5.66
C LEU A 37 -0.26 -4.72 -4.33
N VAL A 38 -0.08 -4.02 -3.23
CA VAL A 38 -0.15 -4.61 -1.91
C VAL A 38 -0.87 -3.69 -0.93
N HIS A 39 -1.76 -4.28 -0.13
CA HIS A 39 -2.38 -3.63 1.02
C HIS A 39 -2.04 -4.42 2.28
N ILE A 40 -1.64 -3.71 3.34
CA ILE A 40 -1.30 -4.33 4.62
C ILE A 40 -2.37 -4.00 5.65
N ILE A 41 -3.02 -5.05 6.18
CA ILE A 41 -3.93 -4.93 7.33
C ILE A 41 -3.07 -4.93 8.59
N GLN A 42 -3.07 -3.82 9.32
CA GLN A 42 -2.39 -3.74 10.61
C GLN A 42 -3.29 -4.28 11.71
N VAL A 43 -3.00 -5.48 12.17
CA VAL A 43 -3.83 -6.20 13.16
C VAL A 43 -4.03 -5.39 14.45
N ALA A 44 -2.98 -4.68 14.92
CA ALA A 44 -3.07 -3.83 16.10
C ALA A 44 -4.11 -2.71 15.94
N GLN A 45 -4.16 -2.04 14.78
CA GLN A 45 -5.17 -1.00 14.52
C GLN A 45 -6.58 -1.56 14.46
N VAL A 46 -6.75 -2.76 13.90
CA VAL A 46 -8.07 -3.43 13.89
C VAL A 46 -8.51 -3.73 15.32
N ALA A 47 -7.61 -4.24 16.16
CA ALA A 47 -7.91 -4.50 17.57
C ALA A 47 -8.26 -3.22 18.35
N GLU A 48 -7.57 -2.10 18.10
CA GLU A 48 -7.87 -0.80 18.72
C GLU A 48 -9.24 -0.25 18.30
N MET A 49 -9.61 -0.37 17.02
CA MET A 49 -10.89 0.13 16.51
C MET A 49 -12.10 -0.64 17.03
N TYR A 50 -11.94 -1.92 17.34
CA TYR A 50 -13.04 -2.82 17.73
C TYR A 50 -12.90 -3.36 19.16
N GLY A 51 -11.81 -3.05 19.87
CA GLY A 51 -11.50 -3.57 21.20
C GLY A 51 -12.26 -2.93 22.36
N ASP A 52 -12.97 -1.82 22.15
CA ASP A 52 -13.77 -1.12 23.19
C ASP A 52 -15.21 -1.65 23.33
N ILE A 53 -15.51 -2.81 22.77
CA ILE A 53 -16.81 -3.45 22.98
C ILE A 53 -16.76 -4.30 24.25
N GLU A 54 -17.21 -3.66 25.35
CA GLU A 54 -17.63 -4.22 26.65
C GLU A 54 -16.93 -5.49 27.17
N ALA A 55 -16.27 -5.30 28.30
CA ALA A 55 -15.80 -6.28 29.26
C ALA A 55 -14.43 -6.93 29.05
N GLY A 56 -13.39 -6.29 29.59
CA GLY A 56 -12.38 -7.05 30.33
C GLY A 56 -11.19 -7.63 29.56
N GLY A 57 -10.52 -6.86 28.76
CA GLY A 57 -9.20 -7.23 28.21
C GLY A 57 -9.04 -6.87 26.75
N PRO A 58 -7.79 -6.85 26.22
CA PRO A 58 -7.57 -6.64 24.80
C PRO A 58 -8.24 -7.79 24.03
N ALA A 59 -9.45 -7.55 23.55
CA ALA A 59 -10.12 -8.49 22.70
C ALA A 59 -9.29 -8.61 21.42
N PHE A 60 -8.61 -9.72 21.25
CA PHE A 60 -8.12 -10.16 19.96
C PHE A 60 -9.25 -9.95 18.96
N ALA A 61 -9.00 -9.18 17.92
CA ALA A 61 -9.89 -9.16 16.77
C ALA A 61 -10.14 -10.62 16.38
N GLY A 62 -11.34 -11.13 16.70
CA GLY A 62 -11.63 -12.55 16.52
C GLY A 62 -11.43 -12.96 15.06
N PRO A 63 -11.22 -14.24 14.76
CA PRO A 63 -11.01 -14.74 13.38
C PRO A 63 -12.07 -14.25 12.40
N GLU A 64 -13.32 -14.11 12.87
CA GLU A 64 -14.43 -13.64 12.05
C GLU A 64 -14.28 -12.16 11.66
N LEU A 65 -13.90 -11.29 12.58
CA LEU A 65 -13.64 -9.89 12.29
C LEU A 65 -12.50 -9.72 11.29
N MET A 66 -11.40 -10.46 11.49
CA MET A 66 -10.27 -10.45 10.57
C MET A 66 -10.66 -10.93 9.18
N ARG A 67 -11.55 -11.92 9.10
CA ARG A 67 -12.10 -12.41 7.83
C ARG A 67 -12.90 -11.32 7.11
N GLN A 68 -13.76 -10.58 7.83
CA GLN A 68 -14.55 -9.50 7.29
C GLN A 68 -13.68 -8.32 6.83
N VAL A 69 -12.70 -7.90 7.62
CA VAL A 69 -11.74 -6.84 7.27
C VAL A 69 -10.95 -7.22 6.01
N ARG A 70 -10.48 -8.46 5.95
CA ARG A 70 -9.76 -8.97 4.76
C ARG A 70 -10.65 -8.98 3.53
N ALA A 71 -11.89 -9.46 3.64
CA ALA A 71 -12.83 -9.49 2.52
C ALA A 71 -13.14 -8.07 1.99
N ALA A 72 -13.32 -7.10 2.90
CA ALA A 72 -13.52 -5.70 2.52
C ALA A 72 -12.29 -5.12 1.80
N ALA A 73 -11.08 -5.40 2.30
CA ALA A 73 -9.84 -4.97 1.68
C ALA A 73 -9.63 -5.61 0.30
N GLN A 74 -9.94 -6.90 0.16
CA GLN A 74 -9.87 -7.61 -1.12
C GLN A 74 -10.82 -7.02 -2.16
N LYS A 75 -12.04 -6.65 -1.75
CA LYS A 75 -13.01 -5.99 -2.64
C LYS A 75 -12.48 -4.64 -3.15
N GLN A 76 -11.89 -3.82 -2.26
CA GLN A 76 -11.28 -2.56 -2.67
C GLN A 76 -10.06 -2.78 -3.57
N MET A 77 -9.20 -3.73 -3.23
CA MET A 77 -8.02 -4.08 -4.04
C MET A 77 -8.40 -4.48 -5.46
N GLU A 78 -9.51 -5.18 -5.64
CA GLU A 78 -10.01 -5.59 -6.96
C GLU A 78 -10.35 -4.40 -7.87
N GLU A 79 -10.84 -3.28 -7.30
CA GLU A 79 -11.10 -2.05 -8.07
C GLU A 79 -9.79 -1.45 -8.59
N TYR A 80 -8.74 -1.42 -7.76
CA TYR A 80 -7.41 -0.95 -8.17
C TYR A 80 -6.78 -1.88 -9.21
N ARG A 81 -6.91 -3.20 -9.03
CA ARG A 81 -6.42 -4.20 -9.99
C ARG A 81 -7.04 -4.00 -11.38
N ARG A 82 -8.37 -3.85 -11.45
CA ARG A 82 -9.08 -3.60 -12.71
C ARG A 82 -8.63 -2.32 -13.40
N ARG A 83 -8.30 -1.28 -12.63
CA ARG A 83 -7.79 -0.02 -13.17
C ARG A 83 -6.43 -0.21 -13.87
N VAL A 84 -5.55 -1.02 -13.29
CA VAL A 84 -4.25 -1.36 -13.89
C VAL A 84 -4.45 -2.20 -15.16
N GLU A 85 -5.32 -3.21 -15.11
CA GLU A 85 -5.66 -4.05 -16.27
C GLU A 85 -6.24 -3.24 -17.43
N ALA A 86 -7.12 -2.28 -17.14
CA ALA A 86 -7.66 -1.36 -18.15
C ALA A 86 -6.56 -0.53 -18.83
N GLY A 87 -5.47 -0.23 -18.11
CA GLY A 87 -4.25 0.38 -18.64
C GLY A 87 -3.35 -0.56 -19.45
N LYS A 88 -3.75 -1.83 -19.62
CA LYS A 88 -2.98 -2.88 -20.33
C LYS A 88 -1.60 -3.13 -19.73
N VAL A 89 -1.48 -3.05 -18.42
CA VAL A 89 -0.30 -3.38 -17.63
C VAL A 89 -0.56 -4.67 -16.87
N GLU A 90 0.43 -5.56 -16.84
CA GLU A 90 0.37 -6.78 -16.04
C GLU A 90 0.28 -6.42 -14.56
N VAL A 91 -0.61 -7.09 -13.80
CA VAL A 91 -0.84 -6.77 -12.40
C VAL A 91 -0.99 -8.01 -11.54
N GLU A 92 -0.26 -8.01 -10.43
CA GLU A 92 -0.49 -8.87 -9.27
C GLU A 92 -1.08 -8.01 -8.14
N ALA A 93 -1.93 -8.58 -7.28
CA ALA A 93 -2.53 -7.83 -6.18
C ALA A 93 -2.71 -8.74 -4.97
N GLU A 94 -2.24 -8.29 -3.81
CA GLU A 94 -2.34 -9.03 -2.54
C GLU A 94 -2.78 -8.16 -1.38
N VAL A 95 -3.50 -8.79 -0.45
CA VAL A 95 -3.83 -8.23 0.86
C VAL A 95 -3.14 -9.08 1.92
N LEU A 96 -2.21 -8.48 2.64
CA LEU A 96 -1.42 -9.10 3.69
C LEU A 96 -1.81 -8.55 5.06
N ALA A 97 -1.37 -9.21 6.12
CA ALA A 97 -1.53 -8.73 7.50
C ALA A 97 -0.16 -8.67 8.18
N GLY A 98 0.08 -7.59 8.91
CA GLY A 98 1.36 -7.41 9.61
C GLY A 98 1.71 -5.96 9.88
N VAL A 99 3.00 -5.68 9.99
CA VAL A 99 3.55 -4.33 10.21
C VAL A 99 3.84 -3.69 8.85
N HIS A 100 3.16 -2.60 8.52
CA HIS A 100 3.17 -1.97 7.21
C HIS A 100 4.54 -1.95 6.53
N ALA A 101 5.53 -1.26 7.09
CA ALA A 101 6.81 -1.07 6.42
C ALA A 101 7.58 -2.38 6.20
N SER A 102 7.56 -3.29 7.18
CA SER A 102 8.27 -4.57 7.09
C SER A 102 7.64 -5.49 6.05
N GLU A 103 6.29 -5.57 6.02
CA GLU A 103 5.59 -6.40 5.04
C GLU A 103 5.72 -5.85 3.61
N ILE A 104 5.72 -4.52 3.43
CA ILE A 104 5.93 -3.90 2.12
C ILE A 104 7.32 -4.24 1.57
N VAL A 105 8.37 -4.08 2.39
CA VAL A 105 9.75 -4.38 1.97
C VAL A 105 9.90 -5.87 1.66
N LYS A 106 9.43 -6.74 2.55
CA LYS A 106 9.46 -8.19 2.34
C LYS A 106 8.73 -8.60 1.06
N TYR A 107 7.53 -8.08 0.85
CA TYR A 107 6.75 -8.35 -0.37
C TYR A 107 7.49 -7.94 -1.63
N ALA A 108 8.12 -6.76 -1.62
CA ALA A 108 8.88 -6.27 -2.75
C ALA A 108 10.13 -7.13 -3.04
N GLU A 109 10.83 -7.59 -2.00
CA GLU A 109 11.98 -8.48 -2.12
C GLU A 109 11.58 -9.87 -2.66
N GLU A 110 10.51 -10.47 -2.13
CA GLU A 110 9.99 -11.76 -2.58
C GLU A 110 9.52 -11.74 -4.05
N ARG A 111 9.05 -10.59 -4.53
CA ARG A 111 8.64 -10.38 -5.93
C ARG A 111 9.79 -9.99 -6.85
N ASN A 112 11.00 -9.82 -6.34
CA ASN A 112 12.14 -9.28 -7.08
C ASN A 112 11.80 -7.96 -7.78
N ALA A 113 11.21 -7.04 -7.04
CA ALA A 113 10.83 -5.74 -7.56
C ALA A 113 12.03 -4.85 -7.82
N ASP A 114 11.95 -4.05 -8.87
CA ASP A 114 13.01 -3.10 -9.26
C ASP A 114 12.78 -1.71 -8.66
N LEU A 115 11.53 -1.42 -8.26
CA LEU A 115 11.12 -0.12 -7.73
C LEU A 115 9.92 -0.28 -6.78
N ILE A 116 9.93 0.46 -5.69
CA ILE A 116 8.75 0.69 -4.84
C ILE A 116 8.28 2.12 -5.07
N ILE A 117 6.99 2.33 -5.37
CA ILE A 117 6.39 3.65 -5.45
C ILE A 117 5.38 3.78 -4.33
N ILE A 118 5.64 4.66 -3.36
CA ILE A 118 4.84 4.82 -2.15
C ILE A 118 4.37 6.26 -1.98
N GLY A 119 3.16 6.46 -1.46
CA GLY A 119 2.65 7.78 -1.14
C GLY A 119 3.40 8.41 0.05
N SER A 120 3.62 9.72 -0.02
CA SER A 120 4.29 10.47 1.05
C SER A 120 3.52 10.50 2.36
N HIS A 121 2.18 10.29 2.33
CA HIS A 121 1.26 10.29 3.46
C HIS A 121 0.27 9.13 3.31
N GLY A 122 -0.34 8.72 4.44
CA GLY A 122 -1.46 7.80 4.46
C GLY A 122 -2.77 8.50 4.85
N ARG A 123 -3.68 7.77 5.49
CA ARG A 123 -5.01 8.24 5.92
C ARG A 123 -4.98 9.39 6.95
N SER A 124 -3.87 9.64 7.61
CA SER A 124 -3.75 10.61 8.70
C SER A 124 -3.57 12.08 8.27
N GLY A 125 -3.64 12.39 6.96
CA GLY A 125 -3.81 13.76 6.45
C GLY A 125 -2.66 14.75 6.69
N TRP A 126 -2.75 15.78 6.02
CA TRP A 126 -1.96 16.89 5.50
C TRP A 126 -1.44 17.97 6.47
N GLN A 127 -1.32 17.81 7.75
CA GLN A 127 -1.09 19.01 8.58
C GLN A 127 0.34 19.51 8.69
N HIS A 128 1.36 18.77 8.25
CA HIS A 128 2.73 19.27 8.22
C HIS A 128 3.52 18.57 7.09
N PHE A 129 4.50 19.26 6.49
CA PHE A 129 5.45 18.80 5.47
C PHE A 129 6.34 17.60 5.91
N VAL A 130 5.83 16.72 6.74
CA VAL A 130 6.58 15.59 7.29
C VAL A 130 6.25 14.34 6.47
N LEU A 131 7.29 13.65 6.05
CA LEU A 131 7.19 12.36 5.39
C LEU A 131 6.46 11.37 6.33
N GLY A 132 5.45 10.68 5.82
CA GLY A 132 4.69 9.71 6.59
C GLY A 132 5.57 8.59 7.15
N SER A 133 5.24 8.12 8.35
CA SER A 133 6.05 7.13 9.07
C SER A 133 6.27 5.81 8.31
N VAL A 134 5.31 5.39 7.50
CA VAL A 134 5.44 4.17 6.67
C VAL A 134 6.41 4.42 5.53
N ALA A 135 6.25 5.52 4.78
CA ALA A 135 7.12 5.88 3.66
C ALA A 135 8.58 6.06 4.11
N GLU A 136 8.79 6.73 5.25
CA GLU A 136 10.11 6.94 5.84
C GLU A 136 10.76 5.60 6.23
N LYS A 137 10.02 4.71 6.89
CA LYS A 137 10.52 3.40 7.30
C LYS A 137 10.80 2.49 6.10
N VAL A 138 9.95 2.52 5.06
CA VAL A 138 10.19 1.78 3.82
C VAL A 138 11.46 2.28 3.14
N ALA A 139 11.60 3.61 2.96
CA ALA A 139 12.79 4.19 2.35
C ALA A 139 14.09 3.85 3.09
N ARG A 140 14.02 3.75 4.42
CA ARG A 140 15.19 3.42 5.25
C ARG A 140 15.55 1.94 5.25
N LYS A 141 14.55 1.06 5.18
CA LYS A 141 14.74 -0.40 5.31
C LYS A 141 14.97 -1.10 3.97
N SER A 142 14.46 -0.54 2.88
CA SER A 142 14.48 -1.20 1.58
C SER A 142 15.86 -1.19 0.94
N SER A 143 16.28 -2.33 0.42
CA SER A 143 17.42 -2.44 -0.52
C SER A 143 17.02 -2.09 -1.96
N ILE A 144 15.71 -2.03 -2.24
CA ILE A 144 15.13 -1.68 -3.53
C ILE A 144 14.95 -0.16 -3.58
N PRO A 145 15.21 0.51 -4.72
CA PRO A 145 14.92 1.93 -4.89
C PRO A 145 13.47 2.28 -4.53
N VAL A 146 13.29 3.39 -3.82
CA VAL A 146 11.97 3.86 -3.38
C VAL A 146 11.70 5.24 -3.94
N LEU A 147 10.61 5.36 -4.71
CA LEU A 147 10.08 6.63 -5.18
C LEU A 147 8.94 7.05 -4.24
N ILE A 148 9.06 8.23 -3.66
CA ILE A 148 8.03 8.79 -2.78
C ILE A 148 7.19 9.77 -3.59
N TYR A 149 5.93 9.40 -3.80
CA TYR A 149 4.98 10.24 -4.51
C TYR A 149 4.39 11.31 -3.58
N LYS A 150 4.50 12.57 -4.00
CA LYS A 150 3.81 13.71 -3.38
C LYS A 150 2.79 14.25 -4.37
N PRO A 151 1.53 14.44 -3.99
CA PRO A 151 0.55 15.03 -4.88
C PRO A 151 0.94 16.46 -5.27
N LYS A 152 0.57 16.86 -6.48
CA LYS A 152 0.98 18.16 -7.05
C LYS A 152 0.29 19.36 -6.38
N ASN A 153 -0.89 19.16 -5.81
CA ASN A 153 -1.64 20.19 -5.08
C ASN A 153 -2.08 19.63 -3.73
N PRO A 154 -1.38 19.98 -2.63
CA PRO A 154 -1.98 19.79 -1.33
C PRO A 154 -3.26 20.64 -1.28
N ALA A 155 -4.38 20.01 -0.94
CA ALA A 155 -5.63 20.75 -0.73
C ALA A 155 -5.36 21.94 0.20
N ARG A 156 -5.68 23.15 -0.26
CA ARG A 156 -5.57 24.38 0.52
C ARG A 156 -6.63 24.38 1.62
#